data_b8aae0cdbb6b9529d704a357b034e77a
#
_entry.id   b8aae0cdbb6b9529d704a357b034e77a
#
_cell.length_a   1.000
_cell.length_b   1.000
_cell.length_c   1.000
_cell.angle_alpha   90.00
_cell.angle_beta   90.00
_cell.angle_gamma   90.00
#
_symmetry.space_group_name_H-M   'P 1'
#
loop_
_entity.id
_entity.type
_entity.pdbx_description
1 polymer ?
#
loop_
_entity_poly.entity_id
_entity_poly.type
_entity_poly.pdbx_seq_one_letter_code
_entity_poly.pdbx_strand_id
1 'polypeptide(L)'
;MKTIVIITAHPEKESLCHANADAVERGAKKQGFEVVRFEAHDFEALKDNPLKHGFPEHFTAPRDAMVDAHAIVFCAPMWNFGTPGPLKSFLDGIVQSKYFFEFVPIEFNKKSVEKFNLGTVLPTASPKGLLKAKKVLVVCTADGPMWYYKLFPSKNHVYHLLRHIFNYCGVKNVDLQSLGMTRNRSDKEIQMWFKELEDYQF
;
A
#
# COMPACT_ATOMS: atom_id res chain seq x y z
N MET A 1 22.06 4.67 -2.89
CA MET A 1 21.59 3.27 -2.86
C MET A 1 20.09 3.29 -3.11
N LYS A 2 19.48 2.22 -3.64
CA LYS A 2 18.01 2.17 -3.80
C LYS A 2 17.40 1.68 -2.50
N THR A 3 16.30 2.31 -2.07
CA THR A 3 15.64 2.04 -0.80
C THR A 3 14.32 1.31 -0.99
N ILE A 4 14.05 0.32 -0.17
CA ILE A 4 12.74 -0.32 -0.02
C ILE A 4 12.13 0.15 1.29
N VAL A 5 10.89 0.62 1.24
CA VAL A 5 10.13 1.01 2.43
C VAL A 5 9.15 -0.09 2.78
N ILE A 6 9.22 -0.60 4.02
CA ILE A 6 8.32 -1.64 4.53
C ILE A 6 7.41 -1.03 5.60
N ILE A 7 6.10 -1.19 5.43
CA ILE A 7 5.07 -0.78 6.38
C ILE A 7 4.43 -2.03 6.97
N THR A 8 4.50 -2.18 8.29
CA THR A 8 3.86 -3.28 9.03
C THR A 8 2.61 -2.77 9.74
N ALA A 9 1.52 -3.52 9.65
CA ALA A 9 0.23 -3.11 10.20
C ALA A 9 -0.37 -4.14 11.16
N HIS A 10 0.39 -4.49 12.18
CA HIS A 10 -0.08 -5.38 13.26
C HIS A 10 0.46 -4.88 14.62
N PRO A 11 -0.36 -4.78 15.69
CA PRO A 11 0.08 -4.24 16.98
C PRO A 11 1.11 -5.12 17.69
N GLU A 12 1.02 -6.43 17.49
CA GLU A 12 1.90 -7.39 18.15
C GLU A 12 3.20 -7.58 17.36
N LYS A 13 4.33 -7.27 17.98
CA LYS A 13 5.68 -7.39 17.38
C LYS A 13 6.05 -8.84 17.03
N GLU A 14 5.53 -9.82 17.75
CA GLU A 14 5.75 -11.25 17.52
C GLU A 14 4.77 -11.85 16.49
N SER A 15 4.00 -11.00 15.80
CA SER A 15 3.03 -11.49 14.83
C SER A 15 3.66 -12.01 13.55
N LEU A 16 2.90 -12.84 12.83
CA LEU A 16 3.27 -13.30 11.49
C LEU A 16 3.48 -12.13 10.51
N CYS A 17 2.81 -10.99 10.69
CA CYS A 17 3.03 -9.80 9.86
C CYS A 17 4.43 -9.21 10.04
N HIS A 18 4.96 -9.16 11.26
CA HIS A 18 6.33 -8.72 11.52
C HIS A 18 7.34 -9.74 10.99
N ALA A 19 7.10 -11.03 11.19
CA ALA A 19 7.94 -12.09 10.64
C ALA A 19 7.99 -12.07 9.10
N ASN A 20 6.86 -11.73 8.44
CA ASN A 20 6.83 -11.49 7.00
C ASN A 20 7.68 -10.29 6.59
N ALA A 21 7.58 -9.17 7.32
CA ALA A 21 8.39 -7.99 7.08
C ALA A 21 9.89 -8.30 7.24
N ASP A 22 10.26 -9.09 8.25
CA ASP A 22 11.64 -9.54 8.47
C ASP A 22 12.15 -10.41 7.32
N ALA A 23 11.32 -11.32 6.80
CA ALA A 23 11.69 -12.16 5.66
C ALA A 23 11.91 -11.31 4.39
N VAL A 24 11.00 -10.38 4.10
CA VAL A 24 11.14 -9.43 2.98
C VAL A 24 12.38 -8.56 3.13
N GLU A 25 12.66 -8.06 4.34
CA GLU A 25 13.85 -7.25 4.61
C GLU A 25 15.14 -8.03 4.36
N ARG A 26 15.22 -9.31 4.84
CA ARG A 26 16.39 -10.16 4.56
C ARG A 26 16.61 -10.36 3.06
N GLY A 27 15.52 -10.60 2.30
CA GLY A 27 15.58 -10.75 0.84
C GLY A 27 16.02 -9.48 0.13
N ALA A 28 15.47 -8.34 0.52
CA ALA A 28 15.83 -7.03 -0.03
C ALA A 28 17.31 -6.69 0.22
N LYS A 29 17.80 -6.92 1.45
CA LYS A 29 19.21 -6.68 1.80
C LYS A 29 20.15 -7.61 1.02
N LYS A 30 19.81 -8.87 0.80
CA LYS A 30 20.58 -9.78 -0.06
C LYS A 30 20.70 -9.27 -1.51
N GLN A 31 19.70 -8.55 -2.01
CA GLN A 31 19.69 -7.92 -3.33
C GLN A 31 20.40 -6.54 -3.37
N GLY A 32 20.98 -6.08 -2.24
CA GLY A 32 21.73 -4.83 -2.15
C GLY A 32 20.89 -3.57 -1.96
N PHE A 33 19.62 -3.72 -1.52
CA PHE A 33 18.77 -2.59 -1.17
C PHE A 33 18.99 -2.13 0.28
N GLU A 34 18.83 -0.83 0.51
CA GLU A 34 18.57 -0.29 1.85
C GLU A 34 17.11 -0.53 2.22
N VAL A 35 16.84 -0.73 3.50
CA VAL A 35 15.48 -0.96 3.99
C VAL A 35 15.18 0.02 5.11
N VAL A 36 14.04 0.70 4.98
CA VAL A 36 13.46 1.57 6.01
C VAL A 36 12.12 0.98 6.42
N ARG A 37 11.87 0.88 7.73
CA ARG A 37 10.61 0.32 8.27
C ARG A 37 9.80 1.35 9.02
N PHE A 38 8.48 1.25 8.87
CA PHE A 38 7.51 1.99 9.65
C PHE A 38 6.41 1.04 10.14
N GLU A 39 5.92 1.31 11.34
CA GLU A 39 4.79 0.60 11.93
C GLU A 39 3.55 1.49 11.80
N ALA A 40 2.51 1.02 11.11
CA ALA A 40 1.29 1.83 10.93
C ALA A 40 0.61 2.22 12.24
N HIS A 41 0.85 1.45 13.32
CA HIS A 41 0.31 1.72 14.66
C HIS A 41 1.00 2.85 15.41
N ASP A 42 2.19 3.25 15.00
CA ASP A 42 2.94 4.34 15.63
C ASP A 42 2.42 5.72 15.19
N PHE A 43 1.48 5.75 14.24
CA PHE A 43 0.93 6.98 13.69
C PHE A 43 -0.50 7.20 14.16
N GLU A 44 -0.72 8.31 14.86
CA GLU A 44 -2.06 8.70 15.27
C GLU A 44 -2.95 9.00 14.07
N ALA A 45 -4.22 8.60 14.17
CA ALA A 45 -5.22 8.93 13.14
C ALA A 45 -5.42 10.46 13.03
N LEU A 46 -5.77 10.91 11.83
CA LEU A 46 -6.13 12.30 11.62
C LEU A 46 -7.37 12.64 12.46
N LYS A 47 -7.24 13.64 13.32
CA LYS A 47 -8.34 14.16 14.17
C LYS A 47 -9.11 15.29 13.51
N ASP A 48 -8.43 16.03 12.64
CA ASP A 48 -8.97 17.20 11.94
C ASP A 48 -8.89 17.06 10.43
N ASN A 49 -9.60 17.91 9.72
CA ASN A 49 -9.53 17.95 8.25
C ASN A 49 -8.16 18.47 7.79
N PRO A 50 -7.29 17.64 7.21
CA PRO A 50 -5.94 18.05 6.85
C PRO A 50 -5.90 19.08 5.72
N LEU A 51 -6.96 19.19 4.93
CA LEU A 51 -7.05 20.21 3.87
C LEU A 51 -7.24 21.62 4.45
N LYS A 52 -7.74 21.74 5.68
CA LYS A 52 -7.92 23.01 6.39
C LYS A 52 -6.76 23.33 7.36
N HIS A 53 -6.25 22.32 8.04
CA HIS A 53 -5.32 22.50 9.16
C HIS A 53 -3.89 21.99 8.85
N GLY A 54 -3.67 21.43 7.65
CA GLY A 54 -2.41 20.82 7.28
C GLY A 54 -2.28 19.38 7.79
N PHE A 55 -1.32 18.67 7.26
CA PHE A 55 -1.02 17.30 7.68
C PHE A 55 -0.09 17.33 8.90
N PRO A 56 -0.31 16.45 9.91
CA PRO A 56 0.56 16.37 11.07
C PRO A 56 2.01 16.03 10.69
N GLU A 57 2.96 16.66 11.39
CA GLU A 57 4.40 16.56 11.10
C GLU A 57 4.94 15.12 11.20
N HIS A 58 4.37 14.30 12.09
CA HIS A 58 4.81 12.91 12.26
C HIS A 58 4.66 12.04 10.99
N PHE A 59 3.83 12.46 10.01
CA PHE A 59 3.75 11.80 8.71
C PHE A 59 4.87 12.19 7.72
N THR A 60 5.69 13.19 8.04
CA THR A 60 6.71 13.71 7.12
C THR A 60 7.78 12.65 6.78
N ALA A 61 8.36 12.03 7.79
CA ALA A 61 9.42 11.04 7.58
C ALA A 61 8.97 9.83 6.73
N PRO A 62 7.85 9.14 7.04
CA PRO A 62 7.39 8.04 6.20
C PRO A 62 6.93 8.51 4.81
N ARG A 63 6.33 9.70 4.68
CA ARG A 63 5.96 10.28 3.39
C ARG A 63 7.19 10.44 2.49
N ASP A 64 8.21 11.10 2.97
CA ASP A 64 9.40 11.42 2.18
C ASP A 64 10.16 10.13 1.81
N ALA A 65 10.26 9.17 2.74
CA ALA A 65 10.82 7.85 2.46
C ALA A 65 10.05 7.12 1.34
N MET A 66 8.71 7.16 1.35
CA MET A 66 7.88 6.48 0.34
C MET A 66 7.94 7.19 -1.03
N VAL A 67 8.03 8.52 -1.06
CA VAL A 67 8.12 9.29 -2.31
C VAL A 67 9.37 8.91 -3.11
N ASP A 68 10.48 8.70 -2.43
CA ASP A 68 11.78 8.38 -3.03
C ASP A 68 12.07 6.87 -3.10
N ALA A 69 11.21 6.02 -2.56
CA ALA A 69 11.38 4.58 -2.53
C ALA A 69 11.54 3.96 -3.92
N HIS A 70 12.38 2.94 -4.04
CA HIS A 70 12.42 2.07 -5.21
C HIS A 70 11.23 1.12 -5.25
N ALA A 71 10.87 0.55 -4.10
CA ALA A 71 9.66 -0.24 -3.91
C ALA A 71 9.07 -0.01 -2.52
N ILE A 72 7.77 -0.25 -2.38
CA ILE A 72 7.04 -0.11 -1.13
C ILE A 72 6.40 -1.45 -0.81
N VAL A 73 6.51 -1.90 0.43
CA VAL A 73 5.95 -3.18 0.90
C VAL A 73 4.98 -2.93 2.04
N PHE A 74 3.83 -3.55 1.97
CA PHE A 74 2.83 -3.55 3.05
C PHE A 74 2.68 -4.97 3.59
N CYS A 75 2.98 -5.17 4.87
CA CYS A 75 2.74 -6.41 5.59
C CYS A 75 1.54 -6.22 6.52
N ALA A 76 0.38 -6.76 6.15
CA ALA A 76 -0.86 -6.52 6.86
C ALA A 76 -1.74 -7.78 6.97
N PRO A 77 -2.41 -8.01 8.11
CA PRO A 77 -3.45 -9.02 8.18
C PRO A 77 -4.72 -8.52 7.49
N MET A 78 -5.56 -9.43 7.07
CA MET A 78 -6.92 -9.11 6.68
C MET A 78 -7.85 -9.40 7.86
N TRP A 79 -8.42 -8.36 8.46
CA TRP A 79 -9.39 -8.47 9.53
C TRP A 79 -10.80 -8.14 9.02
N ASN A 80 -11.76 -9.02 9.30
CA ASN A 80 -13.15 -8.83 8.87
C ASN A 80 -13.27 -8.46 7.37
N PHE A 81 -12.52 -9.15 6.52
CA PHE A 81 -12.39 -8.89 5.06
C PHE A 81 -11.79 -7.53 4.69
N GLY A 82 -11.33 -6.75 5.66
CA GLY A 82 -10.89 -5.37 5.46
C GLY A 82 -9.45 -5.10 5.85
N THR A 83 -9.05 -3.88 5.58
CA THR A 83 -7.77 -3.31 5.98
C THR A 83 -7.80 -2.98 7.48
N PRO A 84 -6.77 -3.32 8.25
CA PRO A 84 -6.67 -2.90 9.65
C PRO A 84 -6.84 -1.38 9.79
N GLY A 85 -7.58 -0.95 10.83
CA GLY A 85 -7.84 0.47 11.08
C GLY A 85 -6.58 1.34 11.07
N PRO A 86 -5.50 0.97 11.80
CA PRO A 86 -4.24 1.71 11.80
C PRO A 86 -3.60 1.86 10.42
N LEU A 87 -3.66 0.82 9.57
CA LEU A 87 -3.15 0.94 8.19
C LEU A 87 -3.98 1.93 7.37
N LYS A 88 -5.31 1.91 7.52
CA LYS A 88 -6.16 2.88 6.82
C LYS A 88 -5.88 4.31 7.30
N SER A 89 -5.74 4.51 8.62
CA SER A 89 -5.40 5.81 9.22
C SER A 89 -4.03 6.32 8.75
N PHE A 90 -3.04 5.43 8.71
CA PHE A 90 -1.72 5.74 8.16
C PHE A 90 -1.80 6.19 6.70
N LEU A 91 -2.54 5.45 5.86
CA LEU A 91 -2.71 5.81 4.44
C LEU A 91 -3.41 7.18 4.28
N ASP A 92 -4.42 7.46 5.10
CA ASP A 92 -5.13 8.76 5.05
C ASP A 92 -4.21 9.93 5.46
N GLY A 93 -3.26 9.69 6.37
CA GLY A 93 -2.28 10.69 6.77
C GLY A 93 -1.14 10.90 5.79
N ILE A 94 -0.74 9.85 5.05
CA ILE A 94 0.47 9.89 4.24
C ILE A 94 0.22 10.18 2.77
N VAL A 95 -0.91 9.75 2.18
CA VAL A 95 -1.23 9.94 0.76
C VAL A 95 -1.70 11.36 0.51
N GLN A 96 -0.74 12.26 0.32
CA GLN A 96 -0.97 13.69 0.19
C GLN A 96 -0.79 14.16 -1.26
N SER A 97 -1.64 15.09 -1.70
CA SER A 97 -1.44 15.79 -2.97
C SER A 97 -0.11 16.57 -2.95
N LYS A 98 0.47 16.80 -4.11
CA LYS A 98 1.80 17.39 -4.35
C LYS A 98 3.00 16.48 -4.01
N TYR A 99 2.79 15.39 -3.26
CA TYR A 99 3.82 14.40 -2.93
C TYR A 99 3.58 13.06 -3.62
N PHE A 100 2.38 12.52 -3.51
CA PHE A 100 2.00 11.23 -4.10
C PHE A 100 1.34 11.38 -5.46
N PHE A 101 0.61 12.46 -5.66
CA PHE A 101 -0.09 12.79 -6.90
C PHE A 101 -0.33 14.31 -7.02
N GLU A 102 -0.63 14.76 -8.21
CA GLU A 102 -1.15 16.11 -8.49
C GLU A 102 -2.36 16.03 -9.41
N PHE A 103 -3.22 17.04 -9.37
CA PHE A 103 -4.30 17.15 -10.31
C PHE A 103 -3.87 18.01 -11.51
N VAL A 104 -3.97 17.42 -12.70
CA VAL A 104 -3.68 18.11 -13.96
C VAL A 104 -5.01 18.41 -14.68
N PRO A 105 -5.20 19.60 -15.25
CA PRO A 105 -6.40 19.92 -16.01
C PRO A 105 -6.62 18.95 -17.17
N ILE A 106 -7.87 18.60 -17.42
CA ILE A 106 -8.28 17.84 -18.60
C ILE A 106 -8.82 18.81 -19.62
N GLU A 107 -8.21 18.84 -20.80
CA GLU A 107 -8.70 19.63 -21.92
C GLU A 107 -9.71 18.80 -22.73
N PHE A 108 -10.95 19.24 -22.72
CA PHE A 108 -11.99 18.68 -23.58
C PHE A 108 -12.25 19.62 -24.77
N ASN A 109 -12.65 19.03 -25.89
CA ASN A 109 -13.14 19.81 -27.00
C ASN A 109 -14.41 20.57 -26.60
N LYS A 110 -14.29 21.90 -26.46
CA LYS A 110 -15.39 22.79 -26.01
C LYS A 110 -16.69 22.59 -26.80
N LYS A 111 -16.59 22.45 -28.13
CA LYS A 111 -17.78 22.23 -29.00
C LYS A 111 -18.53 20.94 -28.66
N SER A 112 -17.80 19.85 -28.31
CA SER A 112 -18.42 18.59 -27.90
C SER A 112 -19.05 18.70 -26.52
N VAL A 113 -18.40 19.38 -25.58
CA VAL A 113 -18.93 19.61 -24.22
C VAL A 113 -20.24 20.40 -24.27
N GLU A 114 -20.28 21.48 -25.04
CA GLU A 114 -21.47 22.32 -25.23
C GLU A 114 -22.60 21.58 -25.94
N LYS A 115 -22.28 20.89 -27.06
CA LYS A 115 -23.25 20.12 -27.86
C LYS A 115 -24.00 19.07 -27.07
N PHE A 116 -23.32 18.39 -26.13
CA PHE A 116 -23.89 17.28 -25.34
C PHE A 116 -24.23 17.70 -23.89
N ASN A 117 -24.11 19.00 -23.55
CA ASN A 117 -24.33 19.52 -22.19
C ASN A 117 -23.58 18.75 -21.09
N LEU A 118 -22.33 18.36 -21.38
CA LEU A 118 -21.51 17.50 -20.53
C LEU A 118 -20.69 18.27 -19.47
N GLY A 119 -20.75 19.61 -19.47
CA GLY A 119 -19.91 20.47 -18.63
C GLY A 119 -20.02 20.23 -17.11
N THR A 120 -21.18 19.72 -16.66
CA THR A 120 -21.42 19.38 -15.24
C THR A 120 -21.09 17.92 -14.89
N VAL A 121 -20.84 17.08 -15.88
CA VAL A 121 -20.65 15.62 -15.71
C VAL A 121 -19.20 15.21 -15.92
N LEU A 122 -18.44 15.96 -16.73
CA LEU A 122 -17.05 15.64 -17.02
C LEU A 122 -16.11 16.15 -15.92
N PRO A 123 -15.14 15.34 -15.51
CA PRO A 123 -14.14 15.78 -14.55
C PRO A 123 -13.27 16.88 -15.16
N THR A 124 -13.01 17.93 -14.41
CA THR A 124 -12.18 19.06 -14.86
C THR A 124 -10.68 18.80 -14.72
N ALA A 125 -10.30 17.79 -13.94
CA ALA A 125 -8.91 17.42 -13.72
C ALA A 125 -8.76 15.90 -13.56
N SER A 126 -7.58 15.41 -13.88
CA SER A 126 -7.18 14.01 -13.71
C SER A 126 -5.99 13.91 -12.75
N PRO A 127 -5.90 12.86 -11.91
CA PRO A 127 -4.73 12.64 -11.09
C PRO A 127 -3.54 12.22 -11.96
N LYS A 128 -2.40 12.82 -11.71
CA LYS A 128 -1.11 12.42 -12.21
C LYS A 128 -0.27 11.93 -11.03
N GLY A 129 0.11 10.68 -11.03
CA GLY A 129 0.92 10.08 -9.97
C GLY A 129 2.35 10.62 -9.99
N LEU A 130 2.94 10.81 -8.81
CA LEU A 130 4.28 11.39 -8.61
C LEU A 130 5.26 10.42 -7.99
N LEU A 131 4.83 9.24 -7.52
CA LEU A 131 5.71 8.28 -6.86
C LEU A 131 6.75 7.73 -7.84
N LYS A 132 7.99 7.62 -7.36
CA LYS A 132 9.12 7.03 -8.08
C LYS A 132 9.18 5.52 -7.95
N ALA A 133 8.41 4.93 -7.02
CA ALA A 133 8.38 3.51 -6.78
C ALA A 133 7.99 2.73 -8.04
N LYS A 134 8.80 1.72 -8.38
CA LYS A 134 8.54 0.86 -9.54
C LYS A 134 7.53 -0.24 -9.23
N LYS A 135 7.37 -0.57 -7.96
CA LYS A 135 6.58 -1.69 -7.49
C LYS A 135 6.02 -1.43 -6.09
N VAL A 136 4.82 -1.94 -5.85
CA VAL A 136 4.27 -2.13 -4.51
C VAL A 136 4.04 -3.62 -4.30
N LEU A 137 4.54 -4.17 -3.20
CA LEU A 137 4.26 -5.53 -2.76
C LEU A 137 3.30 -5.49 -1.58
N VAL A 138 2.19 -6.21 -1.69
CA VAL A 138 1.24 -6.43 -0.60
C VAL A 138 1.44 -7.85 -0.08
N VAL A 139 1.91 -7.99 1.16
CA VAL A 139 2.01 -9.26 1.88
C VAL A 139 0.83 -9.35 2.82
N CYS A 140 -0.15 -10.19 2.49
CA CYS A 140 -1.42 -10.26 3.21
C CYS A 140 -1.60 -11.64 3.86
N THR A 141 -1.97 -11.67 5.14
CA THR A 141 -2.31 -12.90 5.87
C THR A 141 -3.78 -12.94 6.23
N ALA A 142 -4.39 -14.13 6.21
CA ALA A 142 -5.79 -14.34 6.55
C ALA A 142 -6.05 -15.72 7.15
N ASP A 143 -7.07 -15.84 7.99
CA ASP A 143 -7.51 -17.15 8.49
C ASP A 143 -8.35 -17.93 7.48
N GLY A 144 -8.95 -17.25 6.51
CA GLY A 144 -9.71 -17.88 5.44
C GLY A 144 -8.82 -18.53 4.37
N PRO A 145 -9.36 -19.47 3.58
CA PRO A 145 -8.62 -20.15 2.53
C PRO A 145 -8.35 -19.23 1.34
N MET A 146 -7.14 -19.23 0.79
CA MET A 146 -6.77 -18.34 -0.29
C MET A 146 -7.52 -18.59 -1.60
N TRP A 147 -8.01 -19.82 -1.85
CA TRP A 147 -8.84 -20.11 -3.02
C TRP A 147 -10.13 -19.28 -3.01
N TYR A 148 -10.71 -19.00 -1.84
CA TYR A 148 -11.89 -18.15 -1.71
C TYR A 148 -11.61 -16.71 -2.21
N TYR A 149 -10.48 -16.13 -1.82
CA TYR A 149 -10.09 -14.79 -2.24
C TYR A 149 -9.64 -14.73 -3.71
N LYS A 150 -9.19 -15.86 -4.28
CA LYS A 150 -8.89 -15.98 -5.71
C LYS A 150 -10.16 -16.06 -6.56
N LEU A 151 -11.18 -16.82 -6.10
CA LEU A 151 -12.48 -16.90 -6.78
C LEU A 151 -13.31 -15.62 -6.63
N PHE A 152 -13.17 -14.94 -5.51
CA PHE A 152 -13.86 -13.69 -5.20
C PHE A 152 -12.83 -12.57 -4.91
N PRO A 153 -12.11 -12.08 -5.92
CA PRO A 153 -11.02 -11.11 -5.72
C PRO A 153 -11.47 -9.85 -4.97
N SER A 154 -12.72 -9.39 -5.18
CA SER A 154 -13.28 -8.24 -4.47
C SER A 154 -13.34 -8.40 -2.95
N LYS A 155 -13.19 -9.62 -2.42
CA LYS A 155 -13.16 -9.88 -0.97
C LYS A 155 -11.78 -9.68 -0.34
N ASN A 156 -10.71 -9.51 -1.12
CA ASN A 156 -9.41 -9.08 -0.58
C ASN A 156 -9.31 -7.55 -0.59
N HIS A 157 -9.97 -6.91 0.36
CA HIS A 157 -10.03 -5.46 0.44
C HIS A 157 -8.68 -4.80 0.74
N VAL A 158 -7.76 -5.49 1.43
CA VAL A 158 -6.40 -4.97 1.69
C VAL A 158 -5.67 -4.74 0.37
N TYR A 159 -5.64 -5.76 -0.47
CA TYR A 159 -4.97 -5.67 -1.77
C TYR A 159 -5.64 -4.65 -2.69
N HIS A 160 -6.97 -4.69 -2.79
CA HIS A 160 -7.68 -3.79 -3.69
C HIS A 160 -7.55 -2.32 -3.27
N LEU A 161 -7.64 -2.02 -1.98
CA LEU A 161 -7.43 -0.67 -1.48
C LEU A 161 -6.03 -0.15 -1.86
N LEU A 162 -4.98 -0.91 -1.53
CA LEU A 162 -3.61 -0.53 -1.84
C LEU A 162 -3.38 -0.40 -3.34
N ARG A 163 -3.88 -1.36 -4.13
CA ARG A 163 -3.78 -1.29 -5.60
C ARG A 163 -4.42 -0.03 -6.16
N HIS A 164 -5.63 0.33 -5.70
CA HIS A 164 -6.30 1.54 -6.18
C HIS A 164 -5.53 2.80 -5.79
N ILE A 165 -5.11 2.92 -4.53
CA ILE A 165 -4.34 4.07 -4.05
C ILE A 165 -3.04 4.22 -4.85
N PHE A 166 -2.24 3.15 -4.97
CA PHE A 166 -0.93 3.26 -5.60
C PHE A 166 -0.98 3.36 -7.11
N ASN A 167 -1.98 2.77 -7.78
CA ASN A 167 -2.23 3.05 -9.19
C ASN A 167 -2.56 4.52 -9.44
N TYR A 168 -3.37 5.13 -8.55
CA TYR A 168 -3.69 6.55 -8.57
C TYR A 168 -2.41 7.40 -8.37
N CYS A 169 -1.50 6.95 -7.51
CA CYS A 169 -0.20 7.59 -7.27
C CYS A 169 0.86 7.31 -8.36
N GLY A 170 0.52 6.57 -9.41
CA GLY A 170 1.39 6.32 -10.57
C GLY A 170 2.11 4.97 -10.58
N VAL A 171 2.02 4.16 -9.53
CA VAL A 171 2.66 2.83 -9.47
C VAL A 171 1.75 1.80 -10.11
N LYS A 172 2.13 1.30 -11.29
CA LYS A 172 1.32 0.33 -12.06
C LYS A 172 1.49 -1.13 -11.62
N ASN A 173 2.66 -1.45 -11.10
CA ASN A 173 2.98 -2.80 -10.65
C ASN A 173 2.68 -2.93 -9.16
N VAL A 174 1.53 -3.54 -8.83
CA VAL A 174 1.11 -3.84 -7.46
C VAL A 174 0.90 -5.34 -7.35
N ASP A 175 1.85 -6.00 -6.72
CA ASP A 175 1.88 -7.45 -6.55
C ASP A 175 1.24 -7.87 -5.22
N LEU A 176 0.69 -9.08 -5.19
CA LEU A 176 0.12 -9.69 -4.01
C LEU A 176 0.83 -11.01 -3.69
N GLN A 177 1.38 -11.08 -2.49
CA GLN A 177 1.77 -12.33 -1.83
C GLN A 177 0.82 -12.57 -0.66
N SER A 178 0.23 -13.75 -0.57
CA SER A 178 -0.82 -13.98 0.43
C SER A 178 -0.80 -15.39 1.01
N LEU A 179 -0.90 -15.46 2.33
CA LEU A 179 -0.97 -16.70 3.10
C LEU A 179 -2.33 -16.79 3.79
N GLY A 180 -3.11 -17.82 3.43
CA GLY A 180 -4.38 -18.12 4.08
C GLY A 180 -4.29 -19.29 5.05
N MET A 181 -5.35 -19.47 5.86
CA MET A 181 -5.45 -20.54 6.88
C MET A 181 -4.27 -20.50 7.85
N THR A 182 -3.87 -19.31 8.29
CA THR A 182 -2.63 -19.10 9.04
C THR A 182 -2.55 -19.91 10.32
N ARG A 183 -3.68 -20.10 11.02
CA ARG A 183 -3.76 -20.91 12.26
C ARG A 183 -3.58 -22.41 12.04
N ASN A 184 -3.75 -22.89 10.82
CA ASN A 184 -3.70 -24.30 10.48
C ASN A 184 -2.41 -24.70 9.74
N ARG A 185 -1.48 -23.75 9.59
CA ARG A 185 -0.19 -24.01 8.93
C ARG A 185 0.78 -24.66 9.88
N SER A 186 1.50 -25.67 9.38
CA SER A 186 2.65 -26.25 10.06
C SER A 186 3.84 -25.28 10.03
N ASP A 187 4.77 -25.45 10.98
CA ASP A 187 6.01 -24.66 11.01
C ASP A 187 6.79 -24.80 9.70
N LYS A 188 6.80 -25.96 9.08
CA LYS A 188 7.45 -26.22 7.80
C LYS A 188 6.83 -25.35 6.67
N GLU A 189 5.51 -25.26 6.60
CA GLU A 189 4.81 -24.41 5.60
C GLU A 189 5.09 -22.93 5.84
N ILE A 190 5.15 -22.51 7.10
CA ILE A 190 5.50 -21.12 7.46
C ILE A 190 6.95 -20.81 7.07
N GLN A 191 7.90 -21.72 7.31
CA GLN A 191 9.29 -21.52 6.89
C GLN A 191 9.46 -21.49 5.36
N MET A 192 8.71 -22.31 4.62
CA MET A 192 8.68 -22.25 3.17
C MET A 192 8.12 -20.91 2.67
N TRP A 193 7.05 -20.41 3.29
CA TRP A 193 6.49 -19.12 3.00
C TRP A 193 7.49 -17.97 3.23
N PHE A 194 8.22 -17.97 4.34
CA PHE A 194 9.27 -16.97 4.58
C PHE A 194 10.37 -17.03 3.53
N LYS A 195 10.74 -18.22 3.08
CA LYS A 195 11.69 -18.35 1.99
C LYS A 195 11.18 -17.77 0.68
N GLU A 196 9.93 -17.99 0.33
CA GLU A 196 9.29 -17.35 -0.86
C GLU A 196 9.34 -15.83 -0.78
N LEU A 197 9.13 -15.26 0.42
CA LEU A 197 9.24 -13.81 0.62
C LEU A 197 10.69 -13.31 0.54
N GLU A 198 11.66 -14.07 1.05
CA GLU A 198 13.08 -13.72 0.92
C GLU A 198 13.58 -13.80 -0.53
N ASP A 199 13.06 -14.73 -1.31
CA ASP A 199 13.43 -14.92 -2.72
C ASP A 199 12.68 -13.98 -3.68
N TYR A 200 11.75 -13.16 -3.17
CA TYR A 200 10.98 -12.19 -3.97
C TYR A 200 11.90 -11.13 -4.59
N GLN A 201 11.73 -10.85 -5.90
CA GLN A 201 12.57 -9.92 -6.65
C GLN A 201 11.95 -8.52 -6.74
N PHE A 202 12.70 -7.52 -6.33
CA PHE A 202 12.31 -6.11 -6.34
C PHE A 202 12.72 -5.34 -7.61
#